data_4016529cd2614fb954804a5d02533933
#
_entry.id   4016529cd2614fb954804a5d02533933
#
_cell.length_a   1.000
_cell.length_b   1.000
_cell.length_c   1.000
_cell.angle_alpha   90.00
_cell.angle_beta   90.00
_cell.angle_gamma   90.00
#
_symmetry.space_group_name_H-M   'P 1'
#
loop_
_entity.id
_entity.type
_entity.pdbx_description
1 polymer ?
#
loop_
_entity_poly.entity_id
_entity_poly.type
_entity_poly.pdbx_seq_one_letter_code
_entity_poly.pdbx_strand_id
1 'polypeptide(L)'
;MLDLLKDAGRDVIAVGKIFDIFDGEGVTEKIKTTGNTNGIAFTKALQTRDFEGLAFVNLVDFDMLYGHRRDVAGYAAAATEFDKFVADFIPGMREGDLLMITADHGCAPSYTKTTDHTREYGPYLICGKGVK
;
A
#
# COMPACT_ATOMS: atom_id res chain seq x y z
N MET A 1 -16.36 5.93 0.00
CA MET A 1 -15.24 6.91 0.02
C MET A 1 -14.66 7.11 -1.37
N LEU A 2 -14.29 6.05 -2.09
CA LEU A 2 -13.72 6.18 -3.44
C LEU A 2 -14.68 6.91 -4.39
N ASP A 3 -15.96 6.53 -4.39
CA ASP A 3 -17.00 7.20 -5.20
C ASP A 3 -17.12 8.68 -4.88
N LEU A 4 -17.10 9.03 -3.59
CA LEU A 4 -17.19 10.44 -3.17
C LEU A 4 -16.02 11.28 -3.68
N LEU A 5 -14.82 10.72 -3.72
CA LEU A 5 -13.64 11.38 -4.30
C LEU A 5 -13.81 11.56 -5.81
N LYS A 6 -14.19 10.49 -6.50
CA LYS A 6 -14.44 10.51 -7.95
C LYS A 6 -15.55 11.49 -8.32
N ASP A 7 -16.67 11.50 -7.59
CA ASP A 7 -17.80 12.39 -7.81
C ASP A 7 -17.43 13.86 -7.53
N ALA A 8 -16.47 14.08 -6.62
CA ALA A 8 -15.87 15.40 -6.37
C ALA A 8 -14.79 15.81 -7.40
N GLY A 9 -14.62 15.03 -8.46
CA GLY A 9 -13.62 15.30 -9.50
C GLY A 9 -12.18 15.08 -9.07
N ARG A 10 -11.97 14.26 -8.00
CA ARG A 10 -10.63 13.92 -7.50
C ARG A 10 -10.12 12.63 -8.14
N ASP A 11 -8.80 12.53 -8.25
CA ASP A 11 -8.16 11.29 -8.70
C ASP A 11 -8.28 10.18 -7.65
N VAL A 12 -8.57 8.96 -8.11
CA VAL A 12 -8.49 7.74 -7.31
C VAL A 12 -7.65 6.73 -8.08
N ILE A 13 -6.35 6.71 -7.78
CA ILE A 13 -5.35 5.90 -8.46
C ILE A 13 -5.18 4.58 -7.70
N ALA A 14 -5.64 3.49 -8.27
CA ALA A 14 -5.56 2.14 -7.70
C ALA A 14 -4.29 1.44 -8.16
N VAL A 15 -3.36 1.17 -7.25
CA VAL A 15 -2.10 0.46 -7.53
C VAL A 15 -2.16 -0.96 -6.95
N GLY A 16 -1.86 -1.97 -7.75
CA GLY A 16 -1.95 -3.38 -7.37
C GLY A 16 -3.36 -3.93 -7.46
N LYS A 17 -3.81 -4.66 -6.43
CA LYS A 17 -5.11 -5.33 -6.41
C LYS A 17 -6.30 -4.43 -6.05
N ILE A 18 -6.08 -3.16 -5.71
CA ILE A 18 -7.14 -2.26 -5.25
C ILE A 18 -8.31 -2.20 -6.23
N PHE A 19 -8.03 -2.09 -7.53
CA PHE A 19 -9.08 -2.08 -8.55
C PHE A 19 -9.95 -3.34 -8.48
N ASP A 20 -9.33 -4.51 -8.32
CA ASP A 20 -10.04 -5.79 -8.33
C ASP A 20 -10.81 -5.99 -7.01
N ILE A 21 -10.29 -5.50 -5.88
CA ILE A 21 -10.96 -5.53 -4.56
C ILE A 21 -12.27 -4.72 -4.57
N PHE A 22 -12.26 -3.56 -5.22
CA PHE A 22 -13.41 -2.66 -5.30
C PHE A 22 -14.23 -2.83 -6.58
N ASP A 23 -13.95 -3.86 -7.39
CA ASP A 23 -14.60 -4.11 -8.71
C ASP A 23 -14.57 -2.88 -9.64
N GLY A 24 -13.53 -2.05 -9.50
CA GLY A 24 -13.37 -0.80 -10.24
C GLY A 24 -14.22 0.37 -9.76
N GLU A 25 -15.12 0.16 -8.79
CA GLU A 25 -16.01 1.21 -8.29
C GLU A 25 -15.20 2.35 -7.64
N GLY A 26 -15.53 3.56 -8.02
CA GLY A 26 -14.89 4.78 -7.52
C GLY A 26 -13.44 5.00 -7.97
N VAL A 27 -12.87 4.11 -8.80
CA VAL A 27 -11.49 4.23 -9.32
C VAL A 27 -11.47 5.07 -10.59
N THR A 28 -10.51 5.99 -10.70
CA THR A 28 -10.29 6.81 -11.91
C THR A 28 -9.13 6.27 -12.76
N GLU A 29 -8.16 5.60 -12.14
CA GLU A 29 -7.01 5.02 -12.83
C GLU A 29 -6.56 3.70 -12.18
N LYS A 30 -6.22 2.71 -13.00
CA LYS A 30 -5.70 1.40 -12.59
C LYS A 30 -4.25 1.23 -13.01
N ILE A 31 -3.39 0.95 -12.05
CA ILE A 31 -1.98 0.58 -12.26
C ILE A 31 -1.79 -0.86 -11.80
N LYS A 32 -1.61 -1.78 -12.75
CA LYS A 32 -1.31 -3.18 -12.45
C LYS A 32 0.13 -3.35 -11.97
N THR A 33 0.33 -4.19 -10.97
CA THR A 33 1.66 -4.53 -10.45
C THR A 33 1.91 -6.03 -10.54
N THR A 34 3.18 -6.40 -10.55
CA THR A 34 3.64 -7.79 -10.55
C THR A 34 4.20 -8.23 -9.19
N GLY A 35 4.25 -7.33 -8.22
CA GLY A 35 4.76 -7.57 -6.87
C GLY A 35 5.11 -6.26 -6.15
N ASN A 36 5.69 -6.37 -4.95
CA ASN A 36 6.00 -5.21 -4.10
C ASN A 36 7.01 -4.26 -4.75
N THR A 37 8.11 -4.77 -5.28
CA THR A 37 9.16 -3.94 -5.93
C THR A 37 8.57 -3.08 -7.04
N ASN A 38 7.70 -3.66 -7.86
CA ASN A 38 7.02 -2.93 -8.94
C ASN A 38 5.99 -1.93 -8.37
N GLY A 39 5.23 -2.32 -7.35
CA GLY A 39 4.29 -1.42 -6.65
C GLY A 39 4.99 -0.22 -6.01
N ILE A 40 6.12 -0.44 -5.36
CA ILE A 40 6.98 0.60 -4.77
C ILE A 40 7.49 1.57 -5.86
N ALA A 41 7.96 1.03 -6.99
CA ALA A 41 8.45 1.87 -8.09
C ALA A 41 7.35 2.79 -8.65
N PHE A 42 6.15 2.26 -8.86
CA PHE A 42 5.00 3.08 -9.29
C PHE A 42 4.60 4.11 -8.25
N THR A 43 4.58 3.72 -6.96
CA THR A 43 4.26 4.66 -5.86
C THR A 43 5.27 5.82 -5.82
N LYS A 44 6.56 5.52 -5.97
CA LYS A 44 7.61 6.55 -6.05
C LYS A 44 7.42 7.50 -7.24
N ALA A 45 7.01 6.98 -8.39
CA ALA A 45 6.75 7.79 -9.58
C ALA A 45 5.57 8.77 -9.37
N LEU A 46 4.60 8.45 -8.52
CA LEU A 46 3.48 9.35 -8.21
C LEU A 46 3.91 10.63 -7.51
N GLN A 47 5.07 10.66 -6.83
CA GLN A 47 5.59 11.89 -6.20
C GLN A 47 5.86 13.02 -7.20
N THR A 48 6.23 12.67 -8.44
CA THR A 48 6.53 13.64 -9.50
C THR A 48 5.33 13.92 -10.39
N ARG A 49 4.23 13.23 -10.15
CA ARG A 49 3.00 13.37 -10.93
C ARG A 49 2.09 14.43 -10.29
N ASP A 50 1.56 15.31 -11.11
CA ASP A 50 0.55 16.26 -10.69
C ASP A 50 -0.82 15.56 -10.65
N PHE A 51 -1.34 15.33 -9.42
CA PHE A 51 -2.69 14.81 -9.17
C PHE A 51 -3.20 15.31 -7.82
N GLU A 52 -4.51 15.37 -7.69
CA GLU A 52 -5.18 15.75 -6.44
C GLU A 52 -6.24 14.72 -6.07
N GLY A 53 -5.99 13.94 -5.03
CA GLY A 53 -6.89 12.85 -4.66
C GLY A 53 -6.21 11.77 -3.83
N LEU A 54 -6.51 10.51 -4.13
CA LEU A 54 -6.03 9.35 -3.40
C LEU A 54 -5.23 8.41 -4.31
N ALA A 55 -3.99 8.13 -3.96
CA ALA A 55 -3.28 6.96 -4.47
C ALA A 55 -3.43 5.82 -3.45
N PHE A 56 -4.20 4.79 -3.80
CA PHE A 56 -4.42 3.63 -2.95
C PHE A 56 -3.56 2.47 -3.45
N VAL A 57 -2.59 2.07 -2.64
CA VAL A 57 -1.55 1.10 -3.03
C VAL A 57 -1.69 -0.17 -2.22
N ASN A 58 -1.71 -1.33 -2.88
CA ASN A 58 -1.67 -2.63 -2.25
C ASN A 58 -0.36 -3.35 -2.60
N LEU A 59 0.47 -3.61 -1.59
CA LEU A 59 1.73 -4.36 -1.71
C LEU A 59 1.48 -5.83 -1.36
N VAL A 60 1.17 -6.62 -2.38
CA VAL A 60 0.57 -7.96 -2.26
C VAL A 60 1.52 -9.06 -1.76
N ASP A 61 2.85 -8.89 -1.90
CA ASP A 61 3.81 -9.96 -1.64
C ASP A 61 3.92 -10.30 -0.16
N PHE A 62 3.65 -9.35 0.74
CA PHE A 62 3.60 -9.60 2.18
C PHE A 62 2.66 -10.74 2.53
N ASP A 63 1.49 -10.76 1.91
CA ASP A 63 0.51 -11.82 2.09
C ASP A 63 0.79 -13.02 1.17
N MET A 64 0.83 -12.80 -0.15
CA MET A 64 0.83 -13.87 -1.15
C MET A 64 2.12 -14.68 -1.20
N LEU A 65 3.29 -14.03 -1.11
CA LEU A 65 4.57 -14.71 -1.24
C LEU A 65 5.14 -15.14 0.11
N TYR A 66 4.94 -14.35 1.16
CA TYR A 66 5.63 -14.56 2.43
C TYR A 66 4.68 -14.98 3.55
N GLY A 67 3.51 -14.34 3.68
CA GLY A 67 2.53 -14.61 4.72
C GLY A 67 1.96 -16.02 4.64
N HIS A 68 1.23 -16.31 3.59
CA HIS A 68 0.62 -17.63 3.36
C HIS A 68 1.64 -18.77 3.22
N ARG A 69 2.84 -18.48 2.72
CA ARG A 69 3.92 -19.48 2.56
C ARG A 69 4.77 -19.64 3.81
N ARG A 70 4.50 -18.91 4.86
CA ARG A 70 5.24 -18.94 6.13
C ARG A 70 6.74 -18.68 5.95
N ASP A 71 7.10 -17.85 4.99
CA ASP A 71 8.46 -17.42 4.72
C ASP A 71 8.83 -16.20 5.59
N VAL A 72 9.30 -16.47 6.80
CA VAL A 72 9.70 -15.44 7.77
C VAL A 72 10.85 -14.58 7.23
N ALA A 73 11.82 -15.19 6.57
CA ALA A 73 12.99 -14.48 6.05
C ALA A 73 12.61 -13.56 4.88
N GLY A 74 11.79 -14.05 3.95
CA GLY A 74 11.26 -13.26 2.85
C GLY A 74 10.38 -12.11 3.33
N TYR A 75 9.53 -12.34 4.34
CA TYR A 75 8.71 -11.28 4.94
C TYR A 75 9.58 -10.18 5.56
N ALA A 76 10.61 -10.54 6.33
CA ALA A 76 11.54 -9.60 6.93
C ALA A 76 12.33 -8.81 5.87
N ALA A 77 12.77 -9.47 4.79
CA ALA A 77 13.44 -8.81 3.68
C ALA A 77 12.54 -7.80 2.97
N ALA A 78 11.26 -8.17 2.70
CA ALA A 78 10.27 -7.27 2.12
C ALA A 78 9.96 -6.07 3.02
N ALA A 79 9.87 -6.28 4.34
CA ALA A 79 9.71 -5.19 5.31
C ALA A 79 10.91 -4.23 5.30
N THR A 80 12.13 -4.76 5.20
CA THR A 80 13.35 -3.96 5.09
C THR A 80 13.41 -3.15 3.79
N GLU A 81 12.96 -3.73 2.67
CA GLU A 81 12.84 -3.02 1.38
C GLU A 81 11.82 -1.88 1.49
N PHE A 82 10.67 -2.17 2.09
CA PHE A 82 9.62 -1.18 2.31
C PHE A 82 10.08 -0.04 3.25
N ASP A 83 10.80 -0.34 4.33
CA ASP A 83 11.37 0.66 5.24
C ASP A 83 12.32 1.62 4.50
N LYS A 84 13.21 1.08 3.67
CA LYS A 84 14.10 1.90 2.82
C LYS A 84 13.31 2.79 1.85
N PHE A 85 12.26 2.23 1.24
CA PHE A 85 11.38 3.02 0.37
C PHE A 85 10.73 4.17 1.14
N VAL A 86 10.19 3.93 2.33
CA VAL A 86 9.55 4.96 3.17
C VAL A 86 10.55 6.05 3.56
N ALA A 87 11.78 5.67 3.95
CA ALA A 87 12.84 6.60 4.27
C ALA A 87 13.21 7.54 3.10
N ASP A 88 13.20 7.01 1.88
CA ASP A 88 13.43 7.80 0.66
C ASP A 88 12.21 8.63 0.24
N PHE A 89 10.99 8.10 0.50
CA PHE A 89 9.73 8.69 0.04
C PHE A 89 9.34 9.93 0.86
N ILE A 90 9.44 9.87 2.19
CA ILE A 90 8.98 10.94 3.08
C ILE A 90 9.63 12.30 2.78
N PRO A 91 10.95 12.41 2.55
CA PRO A 91 11.56 13.69 2.23
C PRO A 91 11.04 14.34 0.95
N GLY A 92 10.59 13.53 -0.01
CA GLY A 92 10.02 13.99 -1.29
C GLY A 92 8.55 14.36 -1.25
N MET A 93 7.86 14.18 -0.12
CA MET A 93 6.46 14.55 0.02
C MET A 93 6.27 16.06 -0.06
N ARG A 94 5.22 16.49 -0.75
CA ARG A 94 4.85 17.90 -0.90
C ARG A 94 4.12 18.39 0.36
N GLU A 95 4.02 19.69 0.48
CA GLU A 95 3.11 20.29 1.45
C GLU A 95 1.65 19.93 1.11
N GLY A 96 0.90 19.42 2.10
CA GLY A 96 -0.44 18.91 1.90
C GLY A 96 -0.53 17.40 1.60
N ASP A 97 0.58 16.74 1.28
CA ASP A 97 0.58 15.28 1.13
C ASP A 97 0.44 14.59 2.49
N LEU A 98 -0.34 13.50 2.51
CA LEU A 98 -0.52 12.62 3.66
C LEU A 98 -0.18 11.19 3.24
N LEU A 99 0.77 10.57 3.91
CA LEU A 99 1.07 9.15 3.80
C LEU A 99 0.39 8.39 4.94
N MET A 100 -0.42 7.39 4.59
CA MET A 100 -1.01 6.45 5.54
C MET A 100 -0.52 5.05 5.21
N ILE A 101 -0.02 4.33 6.21
CA ILE A 101 0.43 2.95 6.09
C ILE A 101 -0.42 2.11 7.01
N THR A 102 -1.06 1.08 6.46
CA THR A 102 -1.90 0.16 7.21
C THR A 102 -1.86 -1.23 6.59
N ALA A 103 -2.54 -2.18 7.22
CA ALA A 103 -2.83 -3.49 6.66
C ALA A 103 -4.32 -3.78 6.85
N ASP A 104 -4.89 -4.56 5.94
CA ASP A 104 -6.28 -5.02 5.96
C ASP A 104 -6.50 -6.16 6.97
N HIS A 105 -5.46 -6.97 7.24
CA HIS A 105 -5.46 -8.06 8.20
C HIS A 105 -4.06 -8.39 8.72
N GLY A 106 -3.98 -9.21 9.75
CA GLY A 106 -2.76 -9.84 10.22
C GLY A 106 -2.41 -11.07 9.37
N CYS A 107 -1.12 -11.28 9.14
CA CYS A 107 -0.60 -12.50 8.53
C CYS A 107 0.81 -12.79 9.07
N ALA A 108 0.89 -13.39 10.26
CA ALA A 108 2.17 -13.71 10.90
C ALA A 108 2.83 -14.92 10.24
N PRO A 109 3.95 -14.77 9.53
CA PRO A 109 4.59 -15.87 8.83
C PRO A 109 5.21 -16.90 9.78
N SER A 110 5.42 -16.56 11.04
CA SER A 110 5.90 -17.49 12.09
C SER A 110 4.80 -18.39 12.67
N TYR A 111 3.53 -18.12 12.38
CA TYR A 111 2.41 -18.93 12.89
C TYR A 111 2.15 -20.11 11.95
N THR A 112 2.62 -21.31 12.32
CA THR A 112 2.67 -22.49 11.47
C THR A 112 1.44 -23.42 11.59
N LYS A 113 0.45 -23.10 12.45
CA LYS A 113 -0.72 -23.97 12.65
C LYS A 113 -1.72 -23.95 11.50
N THR A 114 -1.69 -22.92 10.67
CA THR A 114 -2.52 -22.77 9.47
C THR A 114 -1.75 -21.95 8.45
N THR A 115 -2.15 -22.03 7.19
CA THR A 115 -1.66 -21.14 6.11
C THR A 115 -2.55 -19.93 5.91
N ASP A 116 -3.60 -19.80 6.71
CA ASP A 116 -4.56 -18.71 6.63
C ASP A 116 -4.06 -17.44 7.35
N HIS A 117 -4.83 -16.36 7.25
CA HIS A 117 -4.56 -15.11 7.94
C HIS A 117 -4.55 -15.30 9.47
N THR A 118 -3.87 -14.41 10.16
CA THR A 118 -3.76 -14.42 11.61
C THR A 118 -4.46 -13.21 12.21
N ARG A 119 -4.60 -13.14 13.54
CA ARG A 119 -5.50 -12.20 14.22
C ARG A 119 -4.77 -11.05 14.92
N GLU A 120 -3.54 -10.77 14.52
CA GLU A 120 -2.78 -9.63 15.03
C GLU A 120 -3.38 -8.32 14.51
N TYR A 121 -3.22 -7.26 15.29
CA TYR A 121 -3.56 -5.92 14.85
C TYR A 121 -2.67 -5.51 13.67
N GLY A 122 -3.28 -4.89 12.64
CA GLY A 122 -2.55 -4.26 11.56
C GLY A 122 -1.83 -2.98 12.04
N PRO A 123 -0.73 -2.59 11.42
CA PRO A 123 -0.10 -1.31 11.68
C PRO A 123 -1.02 -0.16 11.26
N TYR A 124 -0.87 1.00 11.93
CA TYR A 124 -1.51 2.23 11.51
C TYR A 124 -0.56 3.38 11.75
N LEU A 125 0.07 3.87 10.69
CA LEU A 125 1.05 4.93 10.71
C LEU A 125 0.58 6.06 9.80
N ILE A 126 0.72 7.30 10.26
CA ILE A 126 0.38 8.49 9.47
C ILE A 126 1.57 9.45 9.50
N CYS A 127 1.93 9.96 8.35
CA CYS A 127 2.97 10.97 8.19
C CYS A 127 2.53 12.03 7.17
N GLY A 128 2.80 13.28 7.49
CA GLY A 128 2.54 14.42 6.61
C GLY A 128 3.00 15.71 7.23
N LYS A 129 3.30 16.71 6.42
CA LYS A 129 3.64 18.04 6.92
C LYS A 129 2.41 18.64 7.60
N GLY A 130 2.51 18.96 8.88
CA GLY A 130 1.41 19.54 9.68
C GLY A 130 0.57 18.50 10.44
N VAL A 131 0.80 17.22 10.28
CA VAL A 131 0.24 16.18 11.16
C VAL A 131 1.00 16.21 12.48
N LYS A 132 0.27 16.38 13.58
CA LYS A 132 0.82 16.40 14.95
C LYS A 132 0.36 15.18 15.72
#